data_3e0fe129762bef85f7a294c21d97bd6e
#
_entry.id   3e0fe129762bef85f7a294c21d97bd6e
#
_cell.length_a   1.000
_cell.length_b   1.000
_cell.length_c   1.000
_cell.angle_alpha   90.00
_cell.angle_beta   90.00
_cell.angle_gamma   90.00
#
_symmetry.space_group_name_H-M   'P 1'
#
loop_
_entity.id
_entity.type
_entity.pdbx_description
1 polymer ?
#
loop_
_entity_poly.entity_id
_entity_poly.type
_entity_poly.pdbx_seq_one_letter_code
_entity_poly.pdbx_strand_id
1 'polypeptide(L)'
;MSSSTTTTRLHEPTYFKAILLATFVAGTLDITAAIVSFMLKGGKDPVKILYFISSGVFGKEIAYGSGGWMALAGLLFHYLIVFLFSLFMFLIYPRVKSLLKNKILIGALYGIFVWFIMNKIVVPLSNTPPPAAPPTIKSQVISCLILIFFVGIPITWIADRYYSKRVI
;
A
#
# COMPACT_ATOMS: atom_id res chain seq x y z
N MET A 1 27.99 14.77 43.97
CA MET A 1 27.79 13.62 43.05
C MET A 1 26.73 14.05 42.05
N SER A 2 27.17 14.49 40.86
CA SER A 2 26.26 14.94 39.78
C SER A 2 25.91 13.71 38.93
N SER A 3 24.67 13.28 38.99
CA SER A 3 24.15 12.18 38.19
C SER A 3 23.86 12.72 36.79
N SER A 4 24.76 12.48 35.84
CA SER A 4 24.54 12.77 34.43
C SER A 4 23.58 11.75 33.83
N THR A 5 22.32 12.12 33.72
CA THR A 5 21.31 11.35 33.02
C THR A 5 21.63 11.35 31.53
N THR A 6 22.27 10.29 31.04
CA THR A 6 22.50 10.07 29.61
C THR A 6 21.15 9.83 28.93
N THR A 7 20.56 10.88 28.41
CA THR A 7 19.36 10.78 27.58
C THR A 7 19.75 10.12 26.27
N THR A 8 19.50 8.84 26.12
CA THR A 8 19.65 8.11 24.85
C THR A 8 18.72 8.76 23.81
N ARG A 9 19.24 9.64 22.98
CA ARG A 9 18.51 10.17 21.83
C ARG A 9 18.22 8.99 20.89
N LEU A 10 17.02 8.49 20.94
CA LEU A 10 16.52 7.55 19.95
C LEU A 10 16.66 8.25 18.60
N HIS A 11 17.44 7.66 17.70
CA HIS A 11 17.72 8.20 16.37
C HIS A 11 16.39 8.30 15.61
N GLU A 12 15.87 9.53 15.50
CA GLU A 12 14.61 9.81 14.79
C GLU A 12 14.75 9.37 13.33
N PRO A 13 13.80 8.63 12.78
CA PRO A 13 13.87 8.20 11.40
C PRO A 13 13.89 9.42 10.47
N THR A 14 14.85 9.43 9.56
CA THR A 14 14.89 10.42 8.46
C THR A 14 13.58 10.35 7.66
N TYR A 15 13.14 11.43 7.05
CA TYR A 15 11.93 11.50 6.20
C TYR A 15 11.82 10.30 5.26
N PHE A 16 12.89 10.00 4.55
CA PHE A 16 12.94 8.86 3.63
C PHE A 16 12.78 7.51 4.33
N LYS A 17 13.40 7.31 5.50
CA LYS A 17 13.24 6.08 6.29
C LYS A 17 11.79 5.87 6.77
N ALA A 18 11.10 6.96 7.11
CA ALA A 18 9.71 6.87 7.50
C ALA A 18 8.80 6.46 6.32
N ILE A 19 9.07 6.98 5.12
CA ILE A 19 8.37 6.57 3.90
C ILE A 19 8.64 5.10 3.58
N LEU A 20 9.90 4.66 3.64
CA LEU A 20 10.24 3.25 3.42
C LEU A 20 9.57 2.32 4.43
N LEU A 21 9.50 2.73 5.70
CA LEU A 21 8.79 1.97 6.73
C LEU A 21 7.30 1.87 6.41
N ALA A 22 6.67 2.98 6.02
CA ALA A 22 5.26 3.00 5.62
C ALA A 22 5.01 2.10 4.41
N THR A 23 5.89 2.16 3.41
CA THR A 23 5.86 1.32 2.21
C THR A 23 5.96 -0.16 2.58
N PHE A 24 6.94 -0.51 3.41
CA PHE A 24 7.16 -1.91 3.80
C PHE A 24 5.97 -2.46 4.58
N VAL A 25 5.50 -1.72 5.60
CA VAL A 25 4.36 -2.15 6.43
C VAL A 25 3.09 -2.27 5.58
N ALA A 26 2.71 -1.22 4.87
CA ALA A 26 1.48 -1.23 4.08
C ALA A 26 1.57 -2.23 2.91
N GLY A 27 2.71 -2.30 2.21
CA GLY A 27 2.91 -3.23 1.10
C GLY A 27 2.84 -4.68 1.54
N THR A 28 3.44 -5.03 2.68
CA THR A 28 3.37 -6.39 3.22
C THR A 28 1.95 -6.75 3.65
N LEU A 29 1.26 -5.84 4.32
CA LEU A 29 -0.13 -6.07 4.74
C LEU A 29 -1.07 -6.24 3.54
N ASP A 30 -0.93 -5.39 2.52
CA ASP A 30 -1.79 -5.41 1.34
C ASP A 30 -1.56 -6.66 0.48
N ILE A 31 -0.31 -7.01 0.18
CA ILE A 31 -0.03 -8.22 -0.60
C ILE A 31 -0.47 -9.48 0.15
N THR A 32 -0.31 -9.53 1.47
CA THR A 32 -0.78 -10.63 2.30
C THR A 32 -2.30 -10.73 2.25
N ALA A 33 -3.01 -9.60 2.39
CA ALA A 33 -4.46 -9.57 2.29
C ALA A 33 -4.97 -9.97 0.91
N ALA A 34 -4.27 -9.57 -0.16
CA ALA A 34 -4.58 -9.97 -1.53
C ALA A 34 -4.43 -11.49 -1.71
N ILE A 35 -3.33 -12.08 -1.20
CA ILE A 35 -3.09 -13.53 -1.23
C ILE A 35 -4.17 -14.27 -0.46
N VAL A 36 -4.46 -13.86 0.76
CA VAL A 36 -5.51 -14.48 1.59
C VAL A 36 -6.87 -14.37 0.91
N SER A 37 -7.22 -13.20 0.39
CA SER A 37 -8.48 -12.99 -0.33
C SER A 37 -8.60 -13.88 -1.58
N PHE A 38 -7.50 -14.06 -2.31
CA PHE A 38 -7.43 -14.95 -3.47
C PHE A 38 -7.66 -16.41 -3.07
N MET A 39 -6.98 -16.88 -2.03
CA MET A 39 -7.13 -18.26 -1.55
C MET A 39 -8.54 -18.55 -1.02
N LEU A 40 -9.13 -17.62 -0.28
CA LEU A 40 -10.50 -17.73 0.21
C LEU A 40 -11.56 -17.80 -0.92
N LYS A 41 -11.23 -17.25 -2.10
CA LYS A 41 -12.06 -17.35 -3.31
C LYS A 41 -11.80 -18.63 -4.12
N GLY A 42 -11.05 -19.58 -3.58
CA GLY A 42 -10.73 -20.85 -4.23
C GLY A 42 -9.48 -20.83 -5.12
N GLY A 43 -8.67 -19.79 -5.05
CA GLY A 43 -7.39 -19.73 -5.73
C GLY A 43 -6.42 -20.75 -5.14
N LYS A 44 -5.74 -21.54 -5.99
CA LYS A 44 -4.81 -22.59 -5.54
C LYS A 44 -3.35 -22.17 -5.53
N ASP A 45 -3.00 -21.18 -6.31
CA ASP A 45 -1.61 -20.74 -6.51
C ASP A 45 -1.47 -19.24 -6.21
N PRO A 46 -0.96 -18.87 -5.02
CA PRO A 46 -0.84 -17.46 -4.60
C PRO A 46 0.14 -16.66 -5.47
N VAL A 47 1.10 -17.30 -6.15
CA VAL A 47 2.07 -16.62 -7.02
C VAL A 47 1.37 -15.95 -8.21
N LYS A 48 0.19 -16.43 -8.59
CA LYS A 48 -0.62 -15.83 -9.67
C LYS A 48 -0.99 -14.37 -9.41
N ILE A 49 -1.03 -13.93 -8.15
CA ILE A 49 -1.24 -12.52 -7.82
C ILE A 49 -0.06 -11.68 -8.29
N LEU A 50 1.16 -12.18 -8.08
CA LEU A 50 2.38 -11.49 -8.53
C LEU A 50 2.47 -11.46 -10.06
N TYR A 51 2.09 -12.53 -10.74
CA TYR A 51 1.98 -12.55 -12.20
C TYR A 51 0.90 -11.59 -12.71
N PHE A 52 -0.22 -11.46 -11.99
CA PHE A 52 -1.24 -10.47 -12.33
C PHE A 52 -0.71 -9.04 -12.21
N ILE A 53 0.06 -8.71 -11.18
CA ILE A 53 0.66 -7.38 -11.02
C ILE A 53 1.69 -7.11 -12.12
N SER A 54 2.59 -8.06 -12.42
CA SER A 54 3.57 -7.90 -13.50
C SER A 54 2.92 -7.82 -14.88
N SER A 55 1.76 -8.46 -15.08
CA SER A 55 1.02 -8.37 -16.34
C SER A 55 0.53 -6.97 -16.65
N GLY A 56 0.38 -6.12 -15.63
CA GLY A 56 0.03 -4.71 -15.83
C GLY A 56 1.03 -3.94 -16.69
N VAL A 57 2.29 -4.37 -16.69
CA VAL A 57 3.37 -3.77 -17.50
C VAL A 57 3.67 -4.62 -18.72
N PHE A 58 3.85 -5.94 -18.56
CA PHE A 58 4.36 -6.83 -19.61
C PHE A 58 3.28 -7.54 -20.42
N GLY A 59 2.02 -7.43 -20.02
CA GLY A 59 0.92 -8.18 -20.60
C GLY A 59 0.83 -9.63 -20.08
N LYS A 60 -0.32 -10.25 -20.30
CA LYS A 60 -0.66 -11.58 -19.74
C LYS A 60 0.30 -12.67 -20.22
N GLU A 61 0.59 -12.74 -21.53
CA GLU A 61 1.38 -13.83 -22.10
C GLU A 61 2.80 -13.87 -21.53
N ILE A 62 3.47 -12.72 -21.46
CA ILE A 62 4.82 -12.62 -20.91
C ILE A 62 4.81 -12.89 -19.41
N ALA A 63 3.90 -12.28 -18.66
CA ALA A 63 3.85 -12.39 -17.23
C ALA A 63 3.62 -13.82 -16.72
N TYR A 64 2.78 -14.59 -17.42
CA TYR A 64 2.47 -15.96 -17.02
C TYR A 64 3.33 -17.02 -17.72
N GLY A 65 4.03 -16.67 -18.82
CA GLY A 65 4.86 -17.59 -19.60
C GLY A 65 6.36 -17.58 -19.24
N SER A 66 6.87 -16.53 -18.60
CA SER A 66 8.31 -16.33 -18.36
C SER A 66 8.84 -16.88 -17.02
N GLY A 67 8.02 -17.60 -16.25
CA GLY A 67 8.46 -18.25 -15.01
C GLY A 67 8.67 -17.29 -13.80
N GLY A 68 9.43 -17.73 -12.81
CA GLY A 68 9.57 -17.06 -11.51
C GLY A 68 10.04 -15.59 -11.53
N TRP A 69 10.74 -15.16 -12.59
CA TRP A 69 11.17 -13.79 -12.76
C TRP A 69 10.00 -12.79 -12.78
N MET A 70 8.88 -13.19 -13.36
CA MET A 70 7.71 -12.32 -13.42
C MET A 70 7.03 -12.19 -12.06
N ALA A 71 7.13 -13.18 -11.19
CA ALA A 71 6.69 -13.06 -9.81
C ALA A 71 7.53 -12.03 -9.05
N LEU A 72 8.86 -12.08 -9.21
CA LEU A 72 9.75 -11.07 -8.60
C LEU A 72 9.46 -9.67 -9.15
N ALA A 73 9.30 -9.52 -10.46
CA ALA A 73 8.92 -8.26 -11.08
C ALA A 73 7.58 -7.74 -10.51
N GLY A 74 6.58 -8.61 -10.38
CA GLY A 74 5.29 -8.26 -9.78
C GLY A 74 5.42 -7.78 -8.33
N LEU A 75 6.26 -8.43 -7.53
CA LEU A 75 6.55 -8.01 -6.16
C LEU A 75 7.22 -6.62 -6.13
N LEU A 76 8.19 -6.38 -7.00
CA LEU A 76 8.87 -5.09 -7.11
C LEU A 76 7.90 -3.98 -7.52
N PHE A 77 7.05 -4.22 -8.53
CA PHE A 77 6.02 -3.25 -8.93
C PHE A 77 5.01 -3.00 -7.83
N HIS A 78 4.61 -4.03 -7.09
CA HIS A 78 3.73 -3.86 -5.93
C HIS A 78 4.33 -2.88 -4.92
N TYR A 79 5.56 -3.12 -4.48
CA TYR A 79 6.21 -2.21 -3.53
C TYR A 79 6.51 -0.82 -4.11
N LEU A 80 6.78 -0.71 -5.42
CA LEU A 80 6.94 0.57 -6.09
C LEU A 80 5.64 1.39 -6.06
N ILE A 81 4.51 0.75 -6.36
CA ILE A 81 3.19 1.41 -6.32
C ILE A 81 2.88 1.87 -4.89
N VAL A 82 3.08 1.00 -3.89
CA VAL A 82 2.86 1.36 -2.48
C VAL A 82 3.81 2.46 -2.03
N PHE A 83 5.05 2.47 -2.52
CA PHE A 83 6.01 3.55 -2.27
C PHE A 83 5.52 4.89 -2.82
N LEU A 84 5.01 4.92 -4.03
CA LEU A 84 4.47 6.14 -4.63
C LEU A 84 3.25 6.66 -3.83
N PHE A 85 2.36 5.80 -3.39
CA PHE A 85 1.28 6.20 -2.51
C PHE A 85 1.78 6.66 -1.13
N SER A 86 2.77 5.97 -0.54
CA SER A 86 3.36 6.41 0.73
C SER A 86 4.01 7.79 0.60
N LEU A 87 4.79 8.00 -0.45
CA LEU A 87 5.41 9.29 -0.75
C LEU A 87 4.35 10.39 -0.92
N PHE A 88 3.30 10.12 -1.69
CA PHE A 88 2.21 11.06 -1.91
C PHE A 88 1.52 11.45 -0.60
N MET A 89 1.19 10.46 0.26
CA MET A 89 0.60 10.76 1.57
C MET A 89 1.54 11.63 2.41
N PHE A 90 2.82 11.33 2.48
CA PHE A 90 3.78 12.12 3.23
C PHE A 90 3.87 13.57 2.72
N LEU A 91 3.78 13.79 1.41
CA LEU A 91 3.78 15.13 0.83
C LEU A 91 2.53 15.95 1.18
N ILE A 92 1.35 15.32 1.18
CA ILE A 92 0.10 16.03 1.44
C ILE A 92 -0.28 16.07 2.92
N TYR A 93 0.29 15.19 3.76
CA TYR A 93 -0.12 14.98 5.15
C TYR A 93 -0.19 16.25 5.99
N PRO A 94 0.79 17.17 5.96
CA PRO A 94 0.71 18.40 6.76
C PRO A 94 -0.52 19.25 6.44
N ARG A 95 -0.89 19.32 5.14
CA ARG A 95 -2.08 20.06 4.69
C ARG A 95 -3.37 19.36 5.11
N VAL A 96 -3.43 18.04 4.92
CA VAL A 96 -4.64 17.26 5.27
C VAL A 96 -4.86 17.26 6.78
N LYS A 97 -3.80 17.16 7.58
CA LYS A 97 -3.89 17.22 9.04
C LYS A 97 -4.37 18.57 9.57
N SER A 98 -4.07 19.66 8.90
CA SER A 98 -4.61 20.99 9.27
C SER A 98 -6.11 21.10 9.08
N LEU A 99 -6.67 20.37 8.11
CA LEU A 99 -8.10 20.32 7.80
C LEU A 99 -8.85 19.28 8.63
N LEU A 100 -8.24 18.09 8.80
CA LEU A 100 -8.84 16.92 9.47
C LEU A 100 -7.96 16.50 10.64
N LYS A 101 -8.43 16.72 11.86
CA LYS A 101 -7.65 16.38 13.08
C LYS A 101 -7.59 14.88 13.38
N ASN A 102 -8.52 14.09 12.86
CA ASN A 102 -8.61 12.65 13.13
C ASN A 102 -7.82 11.85 12.09
N LYS A 103 -6.68 11.29 12.52
CA LYS A 103 -5.79 10.48 11.65
C LYS A 103 -6.43 9.19 11.12
N ILE A 104 -7.38 8.61 11.85
CA ILE A 104 -8.08 7.39 11.38
C ILE A 104 -9.00 7.76 10.22
N LEU A 105 -9.71 8.89 10.33
CA LEU A 105 -10.55 9.39 9.26
C LEU A 105 -9.70 9.76 8.02
N ILE A 106 -8.56 10.41 8.20
CA ILE A 106 -7.61 10.69 7.11
C ILE A 106 -7.18 9.39 6.44
N GLY A 107 -6.81 8.37 7.22
CA GLY A 107 -6.40 7.07 6.70
C GLY A 107 -7.51 6.35 5.95
N ALA A 108 -8.74 6.40 6.45
CA ALA A 108 -9.90 5.79 5.78
C ALA A 108 -10.19 6.47 4.42
N LEU A 109 -10.25 7.81 4.40
CA LEU A 109 -10.43 8.57 3.16
C LEU A 109 -9.28 8.32 2.17
N TYR A 110 -8.07 8.21 2.67
CA TYR A 110 -6.91 7.91 1.84
C TYR A 110 -6.98 6.48 1.26
N GLY A 111 -7.39 5.50 2.04
CA GLY A 111 -7.60 4.14 1.55
C GLY A 111 -8.66 4.05 0.46
N ILE A 112 -9.76 4.81 0.59
CA ILE A 112 -10.78 4.97 -0.46
C ILE A 112 -10.17 5.61 -1.71
N PHE A 113 -9.38 6.66 -1.55
CA PHE A 113 -8.67 7.31 -2.66
C PHE A 113 -7.74 6.33 -3.38
N VAL A 114 -6.91 5.58 -2.65
CA VAL A 114 -6.03 4.55 -3.23
C VAL A 114 -6.84 3.49 -3.97
N TRP A 115 -7.95 3.03 -3.38
CA TRP A 115 -8.85 2.07 -4.01
C TRP A 115 -9.40 2.60 -5.34
N PHE A 116 -9.85 3.85 -5.35
CA PHE A 116 -10.39 4.48 -6.55
C PHE A 116 -9.32 4.58 -7.64
N ILE A 117 -8.13 5.11 -7.33
CA ILE A 117 -7.03 5.24 -8.29
C ILE A 117 -6.64 3.88 -8.85
N MET A 118 -6.46 2.87 -8.00
CA MET A 118 -6.06 1.53 -8.45
C MET A 118 -7.12 0.86 -9.33
N ASN A 119 -8.37 0.85 -8.89
CA ASN A 119 -9.42 0.07 -9.57
C ASN A 119 -10.11 0.81 -10.72
N LYS A 120 -10.06 2.14 -10.76
CA LYS A 120 -10.74 2.95 -11.79
C LYS A 120 -9.78 3.61 -12.78
N ILE A 121 -8.49 3.67 -12.46
CA ILE A 121 -7.48 4.32 -13.31
C ILE A 121 -6.35 3.34 -13.64
N VAL A 122 -5.60 2.88 -12.65
CA VAL A 122 -4.36 2.10 -12.89
C VAL A 122 -4.66 0.76 -13.54
N VAL A 123 -5.52 -0.06 -12.95
CA VAL A 123 -5.85 -1.39 -13.50
C VAL A 123 -6.50 -1.29 -14.88
N PRO A 124 -7.50 -0.45 -15.13
CA PRO A 124 -8.11 -0.32 -16.47
C PRO A 124 -7.16 0.20 -17.56
N LEU A 125 -6.16 1.02 -17.19
CA LEU A 125 -5.18 1.56 -18.13
C LEU A 125 -3.94 0.65 -18.30
N SER A 126 -3.83 -0.40 -17.49
CA SER A 126 -2.73 -1.36 -17.56
C SER A 126 -3.02 -2.50 -18.54
N ASN A 127 -2.00 -3.31 -18.83
CA ASN A 127 -2.13 -4.52 -19.66
C ASN A 127 -2.61 -5.74 -18.85
N THR A 128 -3.22 -5.54 -17.68
CA THR A 128 -3.76 -6.66 -16.91
C THR A 128 -4.89 -7.36 -17.64
N PRO A 129 -5.00 -8.71 -17.58
CA PRO A 129 -6.10 -9.42 -18.19
C PRO A 129 -7.43 -8.96 -17.57
N PRO A 130 -8.45 -8.75 -18.40
CA PRO A 130 -9.78 -8.40 -17.88
C PRO A 130 -10.32 -9.51 -16.98
N PRO A 131 -11.07 -9.17 -15.94
CA PRO A 131 -11.69 -10.17 -15.09
C PRO A 131 -12.70 -11.01 -15.91
N ALA A 132 -12.79 -12.30 -15.61
CA ALA A 132 -13.72 -13.22 -16.28
C ALA A 132 -15.20 -12.82 -16.11
N ALA A 133 -15.55 -12.09 -15.07
CA ALA A 133 -16.85 -11.50 -14.81
C ALA A 133 -16.70 -10.12 -14.14
N PRO A 134 -17.66 -9.21 -14.35
CA PRO A 134 -17.62 -7.91 -13.67
C PRO A 134 -17.59 -8.09 -12.15
N PRO A 135 -16.79 -7.30 -11.43
CA PRO A 135 -16.68 -7.41 -9.99
C PRO A 135 -18.03 -7.06 -9.32
N THR A 136 -18.50 -7.93 -8.44
CA THR A 136 -19.71 -7.70 -7.67
C THR A 136 -19.54 -6.53 -6.69
N ILE A 137 -20.63 -5.89 -6.30
CA ILE A 137 -20.62 -4.83 -5.28
C ILE A 137 -19.92 -5.33 -3.99
N LYS A 138 -20.26 -6.55 -3.54
CA LYS A 138 -19.62 -7.17 -2.38
C LYS A 138 -18.10 -7.25 -2.53
N SER A 139 -17.61 -7.67 -3.69
CA SER A 139 -16.16 -7.77 -3.97
C SER A 139 -15.50 -6.41 -3.96
N GLN A 140 -16.15 -5.38 -4.51
CA GLN A 140 -15.63 -4.01 -4.52
C GLN A 140 -15.56 -3.42 -3.11
N VAL A 141 -16.59 -3.62 -2.30
CA VAL A 141 -16.60 -3.17 -0.89
C VAL A 141 -15.49 -3.85 -0.09
N ILE A 142 -15.33 -5.18 -0.22
CA ILE A 142 -14.26 -5.91 0.48
C ILE A 142 -12.88 -5.39 0.05
N SER A 143 -12.64 -5.19 -1.24
CA SER A 143 -11.35 -4.65 -1.72
C SER A 143 -11.10 -3.22 -1.23
N CYS A 144 -12.14 -2.40 -1.14
CA CYS A 144 -12.04 -1.05 -0.58
C CYS A 144 -11.69 -1.09 0.91
N LEU A 145 -12.36 -1.95 1.69
CA LEU A 145 -12.05 -2.13 3.12
C LEU A 145 -10.62 -2.63 3.34
N ILE A 146 -10.14 -3.56 2.52
CA ILE A 146 -8.75 -4.03 2.58
C ILE A 146 -7.79 -2.84 2.42
N LEU A 147 -7.97 -1.99 1.42
CA LEU A 147 -7.10 -0.84 1.20
C LEU A 147 -7.23 0.24 2.29
N ILE A 148 -8.40 0.40 2.90
CA ILE A 148 -8.57 1.28 4.05
C ILE A 148 -7.72 0.78 5.23
N PHE A 149 -7.88 -0.50 5.62
CA PHE A 149 -7.27 -1.02 6.84
C PHE A 149 -5.79 -1.38 6.67
N PHE A 150 -5.37 -1.84 5.50
CA PHE A 150 -4.01 -2.36 5.29
C PHE A 150 -3.09 -1.38 4.56
N VAL A 151 -3.64 -0.35 3.90
CA VAL A 151 -2.84 0.67 3.20
C VAL A 151 -3.08 2.06 3.79
N GLY A 152 -4.30 2.55 3.74
CA GLY A 152 -4.62 3.92 4.10
C GLY A 152 -4.32 4.26 5.56
N ILE A 153 -4.82 3.48 6.49
CA ILE A 153 -4.59 3.70 7.93
C ILE A 153 -3.12 3.51 8.31
N PRO A 154 -2.42 2.44 7.93
CA PRO A 154 -1.01 2.27 8.29
C PRO A 154 -0.09 3.37 7.74
N ILE A 155 -0.23 3.75 6.48
CA ILE A 155 0.58 4.83 5.88
C ILE A 155 0.32 6.14 6.63
N THR A 156 -0.95 6.48 6.86
CA THR A 156 -1.34 7.69 7.57
C THR A 156 -0.85 7.72 9.00
N TRP A 157 -0.91 6.60 9.70
CA TRP A 157 -0.42 6.52 11.08
C TRP A 157 1.09 6.76 11.16
N ILE A 158 1.86 6.16 10.26
CA ILE A 158 3.32 6.35 10.24
C ILE A 158 3.65 7.80 9.88
N ALA A 159 2.93 8.40 8.92
CA ALA A 159 3.06 9.81 8.59
C ALA A 159 2.72 10.71 9.80
N ASP A 160 1.60 10.47 10.48
CA ASP A 160 1.22 11.20 11.70
C ASP A 160 2.31 11.15 12.76
N ARG A 161 2.82 9.95 13.04
CA ARG A 161 3.87 9.75 14.03
C ARG A 161 5.17 10.48 13.67
N TYR A 162 5.50 10.52 12.39
CA TYR A 162 6.68 11.24 11.90
C TYR A 162 6.53 12.76 12.11
N TYR A 163 5.41 13.34 11.69
CA TYR A 163 5.17 14.78 11.78
C TYR A 163 4.88 15.26 13.21
N SER A 164 4.18 14.46 14.03
CA SER A 164 3.88 14.82 15.42
C SER A 164 5.12 14.92 16.31
N LYS A 165 6.19 14.20 15.99
CA LYS A 165 7.46 14.26 16.74
C LYS A 165 8.35 15.47 16.38
N ARG A 166 8.03 16.18 15.31
CA ARG A 166 8.79 17.33 14.83
C ARG A 166 8.21 18.70 15.19
N VAL A 167 7.03 18.70 15.83
CA VAL A 167 6.34 19.93 16.25
C VAL A 167 6.67 20.31 17.70
N ILE A 168 7.68 19.66 18.32
CA ILE A 168 8.17 20.00 19.66
C ILE A 168 9.49 20.73 19.56
#